data_7a7b10ba67c1e7318269ddc7de3e8a0b
#
_entry.id   7a7b10ba67c1e7318269ddc7de3e8a0b
#
_cell.length_a   1.000
_cell.length_b   1.000
_cell.length_c   1.000
_cell.angle_alpha   90.00
_cell.angle_beta   90.00
_cell.angle_gamma   90.00
#
_symmetry.space_group_name_H-M   'P 1'
#
loop_
_entity.id
_entity.type
_entity.pdbx_description
1 polymer ?
#
loop_
_entity_poly.entity_id
_entity_poly.type
_entity_poly.pdbx_seq_one_letter_code
_entity_poly.pdbx_strand_id
1 'polypeptide(L)'
;MQARRLSLCCLAAASVVVGAQAVAGQGAAPQQGVTYRSPSGTTLRLMLDETNLGNEASVGEITFPPNQDSGEHAHDAIEIFYVVSGELEHVVNGKSQILKPGMSGFVRPPDKVRHKTGPAGAKVVVVWAPGIEGRRVASRWTREP
;
A
#
# COMPACT_ATOMS: atom_id res chain seq x y z
N MET A 1 37.01 -66.33 -44.43
CA MET A 1 35.78 -65.51 -44.62
C MET A 1 35.23 -65.20 -43.25
N GLN A 2 35.46 -63.92 -42.75
CA GLN A 2 34.98 -63.46 -41.46
C GLN A 2 33.94 -62.36 -41.68
N ALA A 3 32.71 -62.61 -41.30
CA ALA A 3 31.64 -61.62 -41.37
C ALA A 3 31.71 -60.68 -40.19
N ARG A 4 31.89 -59.41 -40.46
CA ARG A 4 31.81 -58.33 -39.48
C ARG A 4 30.35 -58.01 -39.19
N ARG A 5 29.93 -58.16 -37.92
CA ARG A 5 28.64 -57.69 -37.43
C ARG A 5 28.75 -56.16 -37.10
N LEU A 6 27.97 -55.34 -37.79
CA LEU A 6 27.75 -53.97 -37.42
C LEU A 6 26.74 -53.90 -36.25
N SER A 7 27.21 -53.37 -35.13
CA SER A 7 26.30 -53.04 -34.00
C SER A 7 25.73 -51.63 -34.28
N LEU A 8 24.40 -51.59 -34.38
CA LEU A 8 23.66 -50.35 -34.52
C LEU A 8 23.39 -49.82 -33.11
N CYS A 9 24.03 -48.70 -32.77
CA CYS A 9 23.83 -48.00 -31.51
C CYS A 9 22.60 -47.07 -31.66
N CYS A 10 21.46 -47.43 -31.05
CA CYS A 10 20.30 -46.56 -30.98
C CYS A 10 20.55 -45.49 -29.91
N LEU A 11 20.76 -44.25 -30.34
CA LEU A 11 20.69 -43.07 -29.46
C LEU A 11 19.22 -42.76 -29.18
N ALA A 12 18.78 -43.00 -27.96
CA ALA A 12 17.49 -42.49 -27.47
C ALA A 12 17.65 -41.01 -27.10
N ALA A 13 17.03 -40.12 -27.87
CA ALA A 13 16.92 -38.73 -27.56
C ALA A 13 15.83 -38.56 -26.50
N ALA A 14 16.22 -38.25 -25.27
CA ALA A 14 15.30 -37.86 -24.21
C ALA A 14 14.87 -36.39 -24.42
N SER A 15 13.64 -36.17 -24.86
CA SER A 15 13.04 -34.87 -24.95
C SER A 15 12.63 -34.38 -23.56
N VAL A 16 13.37 -33.39 -23.03
CA VAL A 16 12.98 -32.70 -21.80
C VAL A 16 11.88 -31.71 -22.17
N VAL A 17 10.64 -32.04 -21.81
CA VAL A 17 9.51 -31.11 -21.88
C VAL A 17 9.62 -30.18 -20.66
N VAL A 18 10.17 -28.98 -20.83
CA VAL A 18 10.11 -27.90 -19.84
C VAL A 18 8.68 -27.38 -19.85
N GLY A 19 7.86 -27.87 -18.94
CA GLY A 19 6.53 -27.32 -18.71
C GLY A 19 6.64 -25.92 -18.15
N ALA A 20 6.34 -24.88 -18.95
CA ALA A 20 6.12 -23.54 -18.47
C ALA A 20 4.89 -23.55 -17.54
N GLN A 21 5.11 -23.54 -16.24
CA GLN A 21 4.03 -23.26 -15.29
C GLN A 21 3.68 -21.78 -15.44
N ALA A 22 2.53 -21.52 -16.05
CA ALA A 22 1.92 -20.20 -16.01
C ALA A 22 1.61 -19.89 -14.53
N VAL A 23 2.37 -18.97 -13.94
CA VAL A 23 1.98 -18.35 -12.69
C VAL A 23 0.71 -17.56 -13.02
N ALA A 24 -0.44 -18.13 -12.73
CA ALA A 24 -1.70 -17.42 -12.77
C ALA A 24 -1.59 -16.31 -11.71
N GLY A 25 -1.25 -15.10 -12.15
CA GLY A 25 -1.36 -13.93 -11.33
C GLY A 25 -2.81 -13.84 -10.89
N GLN A 26 -3.09 -14.08 -9.61
CA GLN A 26 -4.40 -13.86 -9.03
C GLN A 26 -4.63 -12.35 -9.05
N GLY A 27 -5.15 -11.84 -10.15
CA GLY A 27 -5.72 -10.51 -10.19
C GLY A 27 -6.89 -10.48 -9.21
N ALA A 28 -6.68 -9.94 -8.02
CA ALA A 28 -7.78 -9.71 -7.10
C ALA A 28 -8.82 -8.83 -7.80
N ALA A 29 -10.10 -9.14 -7.60
CA ALA A 29 -11.19 -8.31 -8.12
C ALA A 29 -11.02 -6.86 -7.63
N PRO A 30 -11.40 -5.85 -8.44
CA PRO A 30 -11.33 -4.46 -8.03
C PRO A 30 -12.03 -4.26 -6.68
N GLN A 31 -11.33 -3.65 -5.71
CA GLN A 31 -11.86 -3.38 -4.37
C GLN A 31 -12.31 -1.93 -4.30
N GLN A 32 -13.54 -1.69 -3.86
CA GLN A 32 -14.03 -0.32 -3.64
C GLN A 32 -13.53 0.26 -2.32
N GLY A 33 -13.11 -0.61 -1.41
CA GLY A 33 -12.70 -0.25 -0.06
C GLY A 33 -13.87 0.08 0.86
N VAL A 34 -13.55 0.33 2.12
CA VAL A 34 -14.51 0.71 3.16
C VAL A 34 -14.14 2.09 3.69
N THR A 35 -15.13 2.97 3.80
CA THR A 35 -14.91 4.34 4.28
C THR A 35 -15.17 4.44 5.78
N TYR A 36 -14.29 5.16 6.45
CA TYR A 36 -14.37 5.48 7.88
C TYR A 36 -14.22 6.99 8.05
N ARG A 37 -14.90 7.56 9.05
CA ARG A 37 -14.84 8.99 9.37
C ARG A 37 -14.37 9.21 10.80
N SER A 38 -13.38 10.06 10.96
CA SER A 38 -12.92 10.51 12.26
C SER A 38 -13.89 11.52 12.89
N PRO A 39 -13.83 11.73 14.22
CA PRO A 39 -14.61 12.79 14.87
C PRO A 39 -14.33 14.20 14.32
N SER A 40 -13.15 14.44 13.78
CA SER A 40 -12.76 15.73 13.18
C SER A 40 -13.17 15.89 11.71
N GLY A 41 -13.83 14.89 11.12
CA GLY A 41 -14.33 14.94 9.76
C GLY A 41 -13.36 14.43 8.69
N THR A 42 -12.13 14.06 9.05
CA THR A 42 -11.21 13.35 8.13
C THR A 42 -11.80 12.00 7.77
N THR A 43 -11.76 11.64 6.48
CA THR A 43 -12.20 10.32 6.01
C THR A 43 -11.02 9.48 5.55
N LEU A 44 -11.08 8.18 5.84
CA LEU A 44 -10.20 7.14 5.33
C LEU A 44 -11.04 6.15 4.53
N ARG A 45 -10.76 6.02 3.25
CA ARG A 45 -11.23 4.89 2.46
C ARG A 45 -10.13 3.83 2.43
N LEU A 46 -10.24 2.81 3.27
CA LEU A 46 -9.31 1.70 3.32
C LEU A 46 -9.60 0.76 2.14
N MET A 47 -8.70 0.73 1.15
CA MET A 47 -8.89 0.03 -0.13
C MET A 47 -8.33 -1.38 -0.09
N LEU A 48 -7.15 -1.54 0.48
CA LEU A 48 -6.47 -2.83 0.65
C LEU A 48 -5.98 -2.92 2.09
N ASP A 49 -6.21 -4.06 2.71
CA ASP A 49 -5.80 -4.35 4.09
C ASP A 49 -5.20 -5.77 4.20
N GLU A 50 -5.07 -6.29 5.40
CA GLU A 50 -4.49 -7.60 5.63
C GLU A 50 -5.31 -8.75 5.03
N THR A 51 -6.57 -8.55 4.66
CA THR A 51 -7.37 -9.56 3.96
C THR A 51 -6.96 -9.72 2.49
N ASN A 52 -6.35 -8.68 1.92
CA ASN A 52 -5.85 -8.67 0.54
C ASN A 52 -4.34 -8.92 0.47
N LEU A 53 -3.56 -8.27 1.36
CA LEU A 53 -2.12 -8.17 1.28
C LEU A 53 -1.40 -8.86 2.46
N GLY A 54 -2.12 -9.55 3.34
CA GLY A 54 -1.52 -10.02 4.60
C GLY A 54 -1.02 -8.86 5.44
N ASN A 55 -0.01 -9.08 6.28
CA ASN A 55 0.53 -8.01 7.11
C ASN A 55 1.65 -7.18 6.43
N GLU A 56 1.82 -7.31 5.13
CA GLU A 56 2.89 -6.62 4.40
C GLU A 56 2.61 -5.14 4.27
N ALA A 57 1.39 -4.80 3.82
CA ALA A 57 0.98 -3.41 3.66
C ALA A 57 -0.54 -3.26 3.75
N SER A 58 -0.99 -2.03 3.96
CA SER A 58 -2.36 -1.59 3.66
C SER A 58 -2.33 -0.30 2.85
N VAL A 59 -3.37 -0.08 2.05
CA VAL A 59 -3.48 1.07 1.15
C VAL A 59 -4.83 1.74 1.36
N GLY A 60 -4.81 3.04 1.54
CA GLY A 60 -6.02 3.84 1.69
C GLY A 60 -5.93 5.18 0.96
N GLU A 61 -7.05 5.86 0.94
CA GLU A 61 -7.17 7.26 0.53
C GLU A 61 -7.68 8.05 1.73
N ILE A 62 -6.93 9.07 2.15
CA ILE A 62 -7.36 9.99 3.20
C ILE A 62 -7.78 11.31 2.57
N THR A 63 -8.95 11.80 2.98
CA THR A 63 -9.39 13.16 2.67
C THR A 63 -9.45 13.96 3.97
N PHE A 64 -8.59 14.96 4.05
CA PHE A 64 -8.56 15.93 5.14
C PHE A 64 -9.48 17.10 4.79
N PRO A 65 -10.44 17.48 5.66
CA PRO A 65 -11.27 18.64 5.43
C PRO A 65 -10.45 19.95 5.45
N PRO A 66 -11.04 21.06 4.99
CA PRO A 66 -10.43 22.39 5.12
C PRO A 66 -10.05 22.75 6.57
N ASN A 67 -8.89 23.40 6.71
CA ASN A 67 -8.39 23.92 7.99
C ASN A 67 -8.29 22.86 9.09
N GLN A 68 -8.01 21.62 8.70
CA GLN A 68 -7.83 20.48 9.60
C GLN A 68 -6.47 20.56 10.29
N ASP A 69 -6.44 20.13 11.53
CA ASP A 69 -5.24 19.82 12.31
C ASP A 69 -5.42 18.49 13.00
N SER A 70 -4.57 17.50 12.66
CA SER A 70 -4.67 16.14 13.24
C SER A 70 -4.22 16.07 14.71
N GLY A 71 -3.55 17.11 15.21
CA GLY A 71 -2.75 16.99 16.42
C GLY A 71 -1.49 16.13 16.21
N GLU A 72 -0.57 16.18 17.16
CA GLU A 72 0.63 15.34 17.12
C GLU A 72 0.28 13.90 17.52
N HIS A 73 0.75 12.93 16.73
CA HIS A 73 0.56 11.52 16.97
C HIS A 73 1.74 10.70 16.41
N ALA A 74 1.72 9.39 16.64
CA ALA A 74 2.74 8.45 16.14
C ALA A 74 2.06 7.20 15.58
N HIS A 75 2.78 6.50 14.71
CA HIS A 75 2.40 5.22 14.16
C HIS A 75 3.38 4.12 14.56
N ASP A 76 2.92 2.87 14.66
CA ASP A 76 3.77 1.69 14.83
C ASP A 76 4.20 1.09 13.48
N ALA A 77 4.05 1.87 12.40
CA ALA A 77 4.31 1.48 11.02
C ALA A 77 5.01 2.61 10.26
N ILE A 78 5.66 2.27 9.17
CA ILE A 78 6.01 3.26 8.16
C ILE A 78 4.68 3.71 7.52
N GLU A 79 4.50 5.03 7.43
CA GLU A 79 3.37 5.64 6.74
C GLU A 79 3.92 6.50 5.60
N ILE A 80 3.44 6.25 4.39
CA ILE A 80 3.86 6.95 3.17
C ILE A 80 2.64 7.65 2.59
N PHE A 81 2.80 8.92 2.23
CA PHE A 81 1.76 9.71 1.57
C PHE A 81 2.16 10.10 0.17
N TYR A 82 1.19 10.10 -0.72
CA TYR A 82 1.25 10.74 -2.03
C TYR A 82 0.08 11.72 -2.14
N VAL A 83 0.36 13.01 -2.32
CA VAL A 83 -0.66 14.05 -2.41
C VAL A 83 -1.32 14.01 -3.78
N VAL A 84 -2.64 13.80 -3.79
CA VAL A 84 -3.47 13.77 -5.00
C VAL A 84 -4.00 15.17 -5.31
N SER A 85 -4.49 15.89 -4.28
CA SER A 85 -5.03 17.25 -4.43
C SER A 85 -4.94 18.03 -3.12
N GLY A 86 -5.01 19.35 -3.22
CA GLY A 86 -4.82 20.24 -2.09
C GLY A 86 -3.37 20.35 -1.65
N GLU A 87 -3.13 20.85 -0.46
CA GLU A 87 -1.79 20.94 0.15
C GLU A 87 -1.84 20.36 1.56
N LEU A 88 -0.86 19.53 1.89
CA LEU A 88 -0.71 18.93 3.21
C LEU A 88 0.54 19.51 3.90
N GLU A 89 0.38 20.22 4.99
CA GLU A 89 1.48 20.53 5.89
C GLU A 89 1.81 19.28 6.70
N HIS A 90 2.95 18.68 6.39
CA HIS A 90 3.47 17.47 7.00
C HIS A 90 4.58 17.85 7.99
N VAL A 91 4.29 17.74 9.28
CA VAL A 91 5.21 18.11 10.36
C VAL A 91 5.74 16.84 10.99
N VAL A 92 7.05 16.57 10.87
CA VAL A 92 7.71 15.42 11.48
C VAL A 92 8.74 15.90 12.51
N ASN A 93 8.58 15.48 13.76
CA ASN A 93 9.45 15.88 14.86
C ASN A 93 9.61 17.42 14.92
N GLY A 94 8.53 18.15 14.73
CA GLY A 94 8.50 19.62 14.74
C GLY A 94 9.01 20.31 13.46
N LYS A 95 9.47 19.56 12.46
CA LYS A 95 9.91 20.11 11.16
C LYS A 95 8.78 20.06 10.15
N SER A 96 8.32 21.23 9.70
CA SER A 96 7.23 21.37 8.75
C SER A 96 7.71 21.34 7.31
N GLN A 97 6.96 20.64 6.47
CA GLN A 97 7.09 20.62 5.01
C GLN A 97 5.71 20.72 4.37
N ILE A 98 5.57 21.53 3.32
CA ILE A 98 4.32 21.59 2.54
C ILE A 98 4.43 20.63 1.38
N LEU A 99 3.57 19.59 1.41
CA LEU A 99 3.44 18.64 0.33
C LEU A 99 2.32 19.09 -0.61
N LYS A 100 2.66 19.21 -1.90
CA LYS A 100 1.75 19.60 -2.99
C LYS A 100 1.39 18.41 -3.84
N PRO A 101 0.36 18.48 -4.70
CA PRO A 101 0.02 17.40 -5.63
C PRO A 101 1.23 16.90 -6.40
N GLY A 102 1.39 15.57 -6.46
CA GLY A 102 2.55 14.90 -7.04
C GLY A 102 3.74 14.68 -6.09
N MET A 103 3.71 15.26 -4.87
CA MET A 103 4.75 15.07 -3.86
C MET A 103 4.41 13.93 -2.91
N SER A 104 5.44 13.30 -2.37
CA SER A 104 5.34 12.29 -1.34
C SER A 104 6.03 12.72 -0.05
N GLY A 105 5.49 12.29 1.07
CA GLY A 105 6.11 12.36 2.38
C GLY A 105 6.04 11.00 3.06
N PHE A 106 6.78 10.83 4.13
CA PHE A 106 6.70 9.63 4.95
C PHE A 106 7.03 9.95 6.42
N VAL A 107 6.59 9.05 7.28
CA VAL A 107 6.97 8.98 8.69
C VAL A 107 7.22 7.53 9.07
N ARG A 108 8.08 7.30 10.03
CA ARG A 108 8.40 5.95 10.54
C ARG A 108 8.59 5.99 12.05
N PRO A 109 8.36 4.90 12.76
CA PRO A 109 8.66 4.83 14.19
C PRO A 109 10.12 5.15 14.48
N PRO A 110 10.43 5.89 15.55
CA PRO A 110 9.54 6.44 16.56
C PRO A 110 9.09 7.91 16.30
N ASP A 111 9.13 8.37 15.06
CA ASP A 111 8.80 9.75 14.70
C ASP A 111 7.39 10.14 15.17
N LYS A 112 7.24 11.41 15.53
CA LYS A 112 5.96 12.04 15.77
C LYS A 112 5.55 12.86 14.56
N VAL A 113 4.30 12.76 14.17
CA VAL A 113 3.76 13.40 12.99
C VAL A 113 2.52 14.24 13.33
N ARG A 114 2.32 15.31 12.57
CA ARG A 114 1.14 16.17 12.60
C ARG A 114 0.82 16.58 11.18
N HIS A 115 -0.44 16.50 10.80
CA HIS A 115 -0.93 16.90 9.48
C HIS A 115 -1.85 18.10 9.62
N LYS A 116 -1.64 19.12 8.79
CA LYS A 116 -2.53 20.26 8.72
C LYS A 116 -2.88 20.55 7.28
N THR A 117 -4.05 21.13 7.09
CA THR A 117 -4.51 21.58 5.78
C THR A 117 -4.94 23.03 5.81
N GLY A 118 -4.80 23.70 4.68
CA GLY A 118 -5.36 25.03 4.44
C GLY A 118 -6.83 24.97 4.02
N PRO A 119 -7.36 26.09 3.48
CA PRO A 119 -8.79 26.24 3.13
C PRO A 119 -9.29 25.25 2.07
N ALA A 120 -8.40 24.67 1.26
CA ALA A 120 -8.77 23.69 0.24
C ALA A 120 -8.87 22.25 0.76
N GLY A 121 -8.41 21.99 2.00
CA GLY A 121 -8.21 20.62 2.46
C GLY A 121 -7.11 19.91 1.69
N ALA A 122 -7.03 18.59 1.83
CA ALA A 122 -6.11 17.76 1.06
C ALA A 122 -6.65 16.34 0.85
N LYS A 123 -6.28 15.73 -0.26
CA LYS A 123 -6.50 14.31 -0.53
C LYS A 123 -5.16 13.63 -0.77
N VAL A 124 -4.93 12.51 -0.11
CA VAL A 124 -3.70 11.73 -0.24
C VAL A 124 -4.01 10.25 -0.42
N VAL A 125 -3.17 9.56 -1.17
CA VAL A 125 -3.06 8.09 -1.05
C VAL A 125 -2.08 7.81 0.06
N VAL A 126 -2.40 6.87 0.92
CA VAL A 126 -1.56 6.45 2.05
C VAL A 126 -1.27 4.96 1.98
N VAL A 127 -0.04 4.61 2.31
CA VAL A 127 0.41 3.22 2.47
C VAL A 127 1.02 3.06 3.86
N TRP A 128 0.59 2.02 4.58
CA TRP A 128 1.20 1.62 5.85
C TRP A 128 1.88 0.27 5.72
N ALA A 129 3.07 0.15 6.31
CA ALA A 129 3.82 -1.09 6.46
C ALA A 129 4.38 -1.20 7.89
N PRO A 130 3.97 -2.21 8.70
CA PRO A 130 3.07 -3.33 8.36
C PRO A 130 1.60 -2.93 8.16
N GLY A 131 0.88 -3.78 7.42
CA GLY A 131 -0.49 -3.53 6.94
C GLY A 131 -1.55 -3.40 8.04
N ILE A 132 -1.35 -4.02 9.20
CA ILE A 132 -2.27 -3.94 10.35
C ILE A 132 -2.53 -2.49 10.79
N GLU A 133 -1.63 -1.55 10.49
CA GLU A 133 -1.81 -0.16 10.92
C GLU A 133 -3.01 0.51 10.26
N GLY A 134 -3.29 0.24 8.99
CA GLY A 134 -4.48 0.77 8.32
C GLY A 134 -5.77 0.41 9.04
N ARG A 135 -5.90 -0.85 9.48
CA ARG A 135 -7.04 -1.30 10.29
C ARG A 135 -7.03 -0.69 11.69
N ARG A 136 -5.87 -0.52 12.31
CA ARG A 136 -5.73 0.14 13.61
C ARG A 136 -6.22 1.59 13.55
N VAL A 137 -5.87 2.33 12.51
CA VAL A 137 -6.41 3.67 12.26
C VAL A 137 -7.92 3.63 12.06
N ALA A 138 -8.41 2.77 11.17
CA ALA A 138 -9.84 2.61 10.87
C ALA A 138 -10.67 2.24 12.10
N SER A 139 -10.14 1.41 13.01
CA SER A 139 -10.85 0.96 14.21
C SER A 139 -11.20 2.07 15.21
N ARG A 140 -10.53 3.23 15.11
CA ARG A 140 -10.76 4.41 15.95
C ARG A 140 -11.82 5.34 15.36
N TRP A 141 -12.30 5.06 14.16
CA TRP A 141 -13.21 5.91 13.40
C TRP A 141 -14.54 5.20 13.14
N THR A 142 -15.58 5.98 12.83
CA THR A 142 -16.90 5.43 12.52
C THR A 142 -16.93 4.95 11.07
N ARG A 143 -17.33 3.68 10.86
CA ARG A 143 -17.56 3.15 9.53
C ARG A 143 -18.77 3.85 8.90
N GLU A 144 -18.62 4.32 7.67
CA GLU A 144 -19.72 4.85 6.88
C GLU A 144 -20.49 3.71 6.17
N PRO A 145 -21.79 3.91 5.91
CA PRO A 145 -22.64 2.94 5.21
C PRO A 145 -22.11 2.54 3.83
#